data_2250e20f193061bb27d388893da5b44d
#
_entry.id   2250e20f193061bb27d388893da5b44d
#
_cell.length_a   1.000
_cell.length_b   1.000
_cell.length_c   1.000
_cell.angle_alpha   90.00
_cell.angle_beta   90.00
_cell.angle_gamma   90.00
#
_symmetry.space_group_name_H-M   'P 1'
#
loop_
_entity.id
_entity.type
_entity.pdbx_description
1 polymer ?
#
loop_
_entity_poly.entity_id
_entity_poly.type
_entity_poly.pdbx_seq_one_letter_code
_entity_poly.pdbx_strand_id
1 'polypeptide(L)'
;MFHAAAYKHMPLMEENPCEAVLVNVAGTRNVADKCLEYDVEKMVMVSTDKAVNPTNIMGCTKRLAEIYVQSLGLAIEQGRKEGKTQFVTTRFGNVLGSNGSVIPRFREQIAKGGPVTVTHPDITRFFMTIPEACSLVMEAATMSTGNQIFVFDMGASVKIAHLAERMIELAGFMPGKDIKIEYTGLRPGEKLYEEVLSNSENTIPTHHNRIRVAKVRQYAYADALAAVDKLENLSREVKIPEMVVLMKQTVPEFKSKNSVFEKYDKPTN
;
A
#
# COMPACT_ATOMS: atom_id res chain seq x y z
N MET A 1 1.47 -9.56 -17.31
CA MET A 1 0.38 -9.67 -16.29
C MET A 1 0.40 -8.45 -15.38
N PHE A 2 -0.73 -7.72 -15.21
CA PHE A 2 -0.86 -6.66 -14.23
C PHE A 2 -1.69 -7.17 -13.05
N HIS A 3 -1.13 -7.10 -11.84
CA HIS A 3 -1.77 -7.56 -10.60
C HIS A 3 -2.11 -6.36 -9.71
N ALA A 4 -3.38 -5.94 -9.75
CA ALA A 4 -3.92 -4.85 -8.96
C ALA A 4 -4.98 -5.32 -7.94
N ALA A 5 -5.20 -6.63 -7.82
CA ALA A 5 -6.17 -7.18 -6.88
C ALA A 5 -5.64 -7.09 -5.45
N ALA A 6 -6.38 -6.41 -4.58
CA ALA A 6 -6.07 -6.29 -3.15
C ALA A 6 -7.25 -5.74 -2.36
N TYR A 7 -7.33 -6.05 -1.08
CA TYR A 7 -8.13 -5.30 -0.12
C TYR A 7 -7.34 -4.07 0.34
N LYS A 8 -7.91 -2.87 0.16
CA LYS A 8 -7.22 -1.59 0.38
C LYS A 8 -7.75 -0.72 1.52
N HIS A 9 -8.95 -1.05 2.03
CA HIS A 9 -9.59 -0.23 3.06
C HIS A 9 -9.00 -0.51 4.43
N MET A 10 -8.16 0.40 4.95
CA MET A 10 -7.44 0.23 6.20
C MET A 10 -8.35 -0.15 7.38
N PRO A 11 -9.47 0.56 7.69
CA PRO A 11 -10.32 0.19 8.82
C PRO A 11 -10.86 -1.23 8.73
N LEU A 12 -11.35 -1.63 7.54
CA LEU A 12 -11.88 -2.98 7.35
C LEU A 12 -10.80 -4.05 7.50
N MET A 13 -9.55 -3.75 7.13
CA MET A 13 -8.45 -4.71 7.28
C MET A 13 -7.91 -4.78 8.71
N GLU A 14 -8.03 -3.72 9.49
CA GLU A 14 -7.77 -3.77 10.94
C GLU A 14 -8.79 -4.67 11.66
N GLU A 15 -10.05 -4.64 11.23
CA GLU A 15 -11.12 -5.50 11.75
C GLU A 15 -11.04 -6.94 11.25
N ASN A 16 -10.51 -7.15 10.03
CA ASN A 16 -10.45 -8.43 9.34
C ASN A 16 -9.02 -8.78 8.86
N PRO A 17 -8.05 -8.91 9.78
CA PRO A 17 -6.64 -9.06 9.41
C PRO A 17 -6.33 -10.37 8.68
N CYS A 18 -7.06 -11.46 8.95
CA CYS A 18 -6.89 -12.73 8.24
C CYS A 18 -7.26 -12.60 6.76
N GLU A 19 -8.36 -11.91 6.45
CA GLU A 19 -8.76 -11.65 5.07
C GLU A 19 -7.73 -10.78 4.32
N ALA A 20 -7.15 -9.80 5.01
CA ALA A 20 -6.08 -9.00 4.44
C ALA A 20 -4.86 -9.84 4.04
N VAL A 21 -4.46 -10.81 4.88
CA VAL A 21 -3.34 -11.72 4.59
C VAL A 21 -3.72 -12.68 3.46
N LEU A 22 -4.89 -13.30 3.51
CA LEU A 22 -5.31 -14.28 2.48
C LEU A 22 -5.39 -13.63 1.09
N VAL A 23 -5.93 -12.42 0.98
CA VAL A 23 -6.08 -11.76 -0.32
C VAL A 23 -4.79 -11.06 -0.76
N ASN A 24 -4.17 -10.24 0.12
CA ASN A 24 -3.06 -9.40 -0.30
C ASN A 24 -1.72 -10.16 -0.33
N VAL A 25 -1.51 -11.15 0.54
CA VAL A 25 -0.25 -11.90 0.64
C VAL A 25 -0.35 -13.22 -0.11
N ALA A 26 -1.22 -14.14 0.34
CA ALA A 26 -1.39 -15.45 -0.30
C ALA A 26 -1.93 -15.33 -1.73
N GLY A 27 -2.87 -14.41 -1.98
CA GLY A 27 -3.36 -14.09 -3.32
C GLY A 27 -2.26 -13.60 -4.25
N THR A 28 -1.38 -12.69 -3.80
CA THR A 28 -0.24 -12.23 -4.59
C THR A 28 0.75 -13.35 -4.87
N ARG A 29 1.08 -14.19 -3.87
CA ARG A 29 1.91 -15.39 -4.05
C ARG A 29 1.32 -16.28 -5.15
N ASN A 30 0.04 -16.62 -5.06
CA ASN A 30 -0.62 -17.49 -6.03
C ASN A 30 -0.53 -16.93 -7.46
N VAL A 31 -0.71 -15.62 -7.63
CA VAL A 31 -0.57 -14.98 -8.94
C VAL A 31 0.88 -15.03 -9.42
N ALA A 32 1.85 -14.74 -8.55
CA ALA A 32 3.28 -14.77 -8.91
C ALA A 32 3.75 -16.18 -9.29
N ASP A 33 3.35 -17.20 -8.52
CA ASP A 33 3.68 -18.60 -8.77
C ASP A 33 3.08 -19.07 -10.10
N LYS A 34 1.83 -18.68 -10.40
CA LYS A 34 1.19 -18.99 -11.68
C LYS A 34 1.83 -18.22 -12.85
N CYS A 35 2.27 -17.00 -12.66
CA CYS A 35 3.05 -16.32 -13.69
C CYS A 35 4.33 -17.08 -14.03
N LEU A 36 5.00 -17.64 -13.02
CA LEU A 36 6.19 -18.45 -13.22
C LEU A 36 5.87 -19.80 -13.92
N GLU A 37 4.83 -20.50 -13.45
CA GLU A 37 4.38 -21.78 -14.00
C GLU A 37 3.99 -21.71 -15.49
N TYR A 38 3.40 -20.57 -15.91
CA TYR A 38 2.95 -20.35 -17.27
C TYR A 38 3.88 -19.46 -18.11
N ASP A 39 5.13 -19.32 -17.71
CA ASP A 39 6.16 -18.54 -18.41
C ASP A 39 5.69 -17.13 -18.80
N VAL A 40 4.92 -16.47 -17.94
CA VAL A 40 4.53 -15.08 -18.16
C VAL A 40 5.79 -14.20 -18.17
N GLU A 41 6.02 -13.51 -19.28
CA GLU A 41 7.23 -12.70 -19.46
C GLU A 41 7.45 -11.71 -18.32
N LYS A 42 6.40 -11.00 -17.91
CA LYS A 42 6.48 -9.97 -16.87
C LYS A 42 5.23 -9.89 -16.02
N MET A 43 5.39 -9.82 -14.69
CA MET A 43 4.35 -9.52 -13.74
C MET A 43 4.58 -8.15 -13.11
N VAL A 44 3.61 -7.25 -13.22
CA VAL A 44 3.62 -5.92 -12.59
C VAL A 44 2.64 -5.92 -11.43
N MET A 45 3.17 -5.82 -10.22
CA MET A 45 2.38 -5.74 -8.99
C MET A 45 2.15 -4.29 -8.60
N VAL A 46 0.89 -3.89 -8.43
CA VAL A 46 0.52 -2.58 -7.89
C VAL A 46 0.63 -2.60 -6.36
N SER A 47 1.46 -1.72 -5.82
CA SER A 47 1.63 -1.49 -4.38
C SER A 47 1.29 -0.05 -4.00
N THR A 48 1.69 0.39 -2.82
CA THR A 48 1.23 1.64 -2.21
C THR A 48 2.33 2.26 -1.34
N ASP A 49 2.26 3.58 -1.13
CA ASP A 49 3.00 4.33 -0.12
C ASP A 49 2.82 3.76 1.31
N LYS A 50 1.67 3.14 1.60
CA LYS A 50 1.35 2.56 2.92
C LYS A 50 2.12 1.28 3.25
N ALA A 51 2.79 0.68 2.25
CA ALA A 51 3.73 -0.43 2.45
C ALA A 51 5.08 0.05 3.02
N VAL A 52 5.32 1.36 3.04
CA VAL A 52 6.52 1.99 3.60
C VAL A 52 6.29 2.30 5.07
N ASN A 53 7.17 1.83 5.97
CA ASN A 53 7.01 1.97 7.42
C ASN A 53 5.54 1.74 7.84
N PRO A 54 4.95 0.56 7.59
CA PRO A 54 3.53 0.35 7.74
C PRO A 54 3.08 0.56 9.20
N THR A 55 1.92 1.20 9.36
CA THR A 55 1.30 1.44 10.67
C THR A 55 -0.02 0.71 10.85
N ASN A 56 -0.39 -0.09 9.86
CA ASN A 56 -1.65 -0.83 9.82
C ASN A 56 -1.48 -2.17 9.10
N ILE A 57 -2.44 -3.07 9.31
CA ILE A 57 -2.48 -4.42 8.71
C ILE A 57 -2.42 -4.35 7.18
N MET A 58 -3.24 -3.49 6.55
CA MET A 58 -3.29 -3.38 5.09
C MET A 58 -1.91 -3.02 4.51
N GLY A 59 -1.26 -2.00 5.05
CA GLY A 59 0.09 -1.59 4.63
C GLY A 59 1.13 -2.70 4.83
N CYS A 60 1.08 -3.39 5.99
CA CYS A 60 1.96 -4.51 6.26
C CYS A 60 1.73 -5.69 5.29
N THR A 61 0.49 -6.03 4.96
CA THR A 61 0.20 -7.08 3.98
C THR A 61 0.71 -6.74 2.59
N LYS A 62 0.64 -5.47 2.18
CA LYS A 62 1.22 -5.02 0.90
C LYS A 62 2.75 -5.12 0.93
N ARG A 63 3.39 -4.78 2.07
CA ARG A 63 4.85 -4.95 2.23
C ARG A 63 5.27 -6.42 2.19
N LEU A 64 4.53 -7.31 2.83
CA LEU A 64 4.78 -8.76 2.77
C LEU A 64 4.66 -9.31 1.34
N ALA A 65 3.67 -8.83 0.59
CA ALA A 65 3.52 -9.17 -0.82
C ALA A 65 4.72 -8.69 -1.67
N GLU A 66 5.20 -7.47 -1.43
CA GLU A 66 6.44 -6.95 -2.06
C GLU A 66 7.65 -7.82 -1.73
N ILE A 67 7.82 -8.21 -0.45
CA ILE A 67 8.92 -9.07 0.00
C ILE A 67 8.88 -10.41 -0.73
N TYR A 68 7.70 -11.03 -0.84
CA TYR A 68 7.57 -12.30 -1.56
C TYR A 68 7.96 -12.16 -3.04
N VAL A 69 7.33 -11.23 -3.74
CA VAL A 69 7.56 -11.02 -5.18
C VAL A 69 9.01 -10.66 -5.47
N GLN A 70 9.61 -9.77 -4.67
CA GLN A 70 10.99 -9.38 -4.82
C GLN A 70 11.97 -10.53 -4.53
N SER A 71 11.73 -11.31 -3.46
CA SER A 71 12.62 -12.43 -3.11
C SER A 71 12.55 -13.55 -4.14
N LEU A 72 11.37 -13.80 -4.72
CA LEU A 72 11.18 -14.75 -5.83
C LEU A 72 11.96 -14.28 -7.07
N GLY A 73 11.78 -13.02 -7.49
CA GLY A 73 12.50 -12.47 -8.63
C GLY A 73 14.02 -12.51 -8.43
N LEU A 74 14.50 -12.17 -7.22
CA LEU A 74 15.91 -12.24 -6.89
C LEU A 74 16.46 -13.69 -6.93
N ALA A 75 15.68 -14.67 -6.50
CA ALA A 75 16.06 -16.08 -6.56
C ALA A 75 16.21 -16.57 -8.01
N ILE A 76 15.37 -16.10 -8.92
CA ILE A 76 15.45 -16.40 -10.36
C ILE A 76 16.69 -15.73 -10.97
N GLU A 77 16.91 -14.43 -10.74
CA GLU A 77 18.07 -13.69 -11.23
C GLU A 77 19.41 -14.33 -10.79
N GLN A 78 19.42 -14.94 -9.61
CA GLN A 78 20.61 -15.62 -9.04
C GLN A 78 20.70 -17.10 -9.42
N GLY A 79 19.81 -17.62 -10.27
CA GLY A 79 19.79 -19.03 -10.67
C GLY A 79 19.42 -20.02 -9.55
N ARG A 80 18.89 -19.54 -8.42
CA ARG A 80 18.45 -20.38 -7.29
C ARG A 80 17.02 -20.92 -7.45
N LYS A 81 16.27 -20.35 -8.37
CA LYS A 81 14.93 -20.76 -8.77
C LYS A 81 14.84 -20.74 -10.29
N GLU A 82 14.31 -21.80 -10.88
CA GLU A 82 14.04 -21.84 -12.31
C GLU A 82 12.89 -20.91 -12.68
N GLY A 83 13.02 -20.22 -13.82
CA GLY A 83 11.98 -19.35 -14.36
C GLY A 83 12.54 -18.21 -15.19
N LYS A 84 11.65 -17.53 -15.93
CA LYS A 84 11.99 -16.41 -16.82
C LYS A 84 11.17 -15.15 -16.52
N THR A 85 10.15 -15.27 -15.68
CA THR A 85 9.26 -14.16 -15.33
C THR A 85 10.02 -13.03 -14.65
N GLN A 86 9.92 -11.83 -15.19
CA GLN A 86 10.39 -10.61 -14.54
C GLN A 86 9.32 -10.08 -13.58
N PHE A 87 9.73 -9.75 -12.36
CA PHE A 87 8.82 -9.23 -11.34
C PHE A 87 9.06 -7.74 -11.12
N VAL A 88 8.02 -6.95 -11.30
CA VAL A 88 8.04 -5.50 -11.17
C VAL A 88 7.02 -5.09 -10.11
N THR A 89 7.40 -4.20 -9.21
CA THR A 89 6.50 -3.60 -8.23
C THR A 89 6.43 -2.10 -8.45
N THR A 90 5.23 -1.50 -8.34
CA THR A 90 5.04 -0.06 -8.42
C THR A 90 4.44 0.47 -7.12
N ARG A 91 5.03 1.52 -6.53
CA ARG A 91 4.56 2.21 -5.33
C ARG A 91 4.13 3.63 -5.67
N PHE A 92 2.92 3.98 -5.28
CA PHE A 92 2.38 5.33 -5.37
C PHE A 92 1.32 5.59 -4.30
N GLY A 93 0.96 6.86 -4.11
CA GLY A 93 0.00 7.31 -3.10
C GLY A 93 -1.46 7.14 -3.52
N ASN A 94 -2.32 8.05 -3.06
CA ASN A 94 -3.74 7.94 -3.33
C ASN A 94 -4.07 8.30 -4.79
N VAL A 95 -5.07 7.61 -5.33
CA VAL A 95 -5.62 7.89 -6.66
C VAL A 95 -6.96 8.60 -6.53
N LEU A 96 -7.07 9.77 -7.15
CA LEU A 96 -8.27 10.62 -7.12
C LEU A 96 -9.49 9.87 -7.68
N GLY A 97 -10.61 9.97 -6.97
CA GLY A 97 -11.88 9.39 -7.42
C GLY A 97 -11.94 7.85 -7.38
N SER A 98 -10.92 7.18 -6.84
CA SER A 98 -10.95 5.72 -6.67
C SER A 98 -12.06 5.30 -5.70
N ASN A 99 -12.64 4.10 -5.91
CA ASN A 99 -13.75 3.59 -5.10
C ASN A 99 -13.43 3.60 -3.60
N GLY A 100 -14.35 4.11 -2.78
CA GLY A 100 -14.22 4.26 -1.33
C GLY A 100 -13.17 5.28 -0.88
N SER A 101 -12.64 6.12 -1.78
CA SER A 101 -11.70 7.20 -1.44
C SER A 101 -12.41 8.44 -0.87
N VAL A 102 -11.61 9.39 -0.43
CA VAL A 102 -12.09 10.62 0.25
C VAL A 102 -13.03 11.46 -0.62
N ILE A 103 -12.78 11.56 -1.94
CA ILE A 103 -13.58 12.39 -2.84
C ILE A 103 -15.03 11.89 -2.99
N PRO A 104 -15.31 10.62 -3.33
CA PRO A 104 -16.67 10.09 -3.34
C PRO A 104 -17.38 10.27 -1.99
N ARG A 105 -16.68 10.05 -0.87
CA ARG A 105 -17.23 10.24 0.47
C ARG A 105 -17.63 11.69 0.73
N PHE A 106 -16.76 12.65 0.44
CA PHE A 106 -17.07 14.07 0.61
C PHE A 106 -18.23 14.50 -0.26
N ARG A 107 -18.27 14.05 -1.54
CA ARG A 107 -19.39 14.33 -2.44
C ARG A 107 -20.71 13.83 -1.87
N GLU A 108 -20.75 12.61 -1.32
CA GLU A 108 -21.95 12.06 -0.69
C GLU A 108 -22.36 12.86 0.56
N GLN A 109 -21.41 13.24 1.41
CA GLN A 109 -21.66 14.05 2.62
C GLN A 109 -22.19 15.44 2.26
N ILE A 110 -21.61 16.11 1.26
CA ILE A 110 -22.05 17.41 0.77
C ILE A 110 -23.48 17.32 0.20
N ALA A 111 -23.76 16.30 -0.60
CA ALA A 111 -25.09 16.09 -1.18
C ALA A 111 -26.19 15.85 -0.12
N LYS A 112 -25.81 15.33 1.07
CA LYS A 112 -26.69 15.14 2.23
C LYS A 112 -26.80 16.39 3.12
N GLY A 113 -26.13 17.51 2.79
CA GLY A 113 -26.11 18.73 3.60
C GLY A 113 -25.05 18.74 4.71
N GLY A 114 -24.11 17.80 4.68
CA GLY A 114 -23.03 17.72 5.65
C GLY A 114 -23.36 16.92 6.93
N PRO A 115 -22.51 16.97 7.97
CA PRO A 115 -21.18 17.57 7.93
C PRO A 115 -20.20 16.77 7.05
N VAL A 116 -19.13 17.45 6.56
CA VAL A 116 -18.00 16.77 5.93
C VAL A 116 -17.01 16.35 7.03
N THR A 117 -16.67 15.07 7.07
CA THR A 117 -15.83 14.53 8.14
C THR A 117 -14.37 14.34 7.68
N VAL A 118 -13.43 14.97 8.40
CA VAL A 118 -11.98 14.87 8.22
C VAL A 118 -11.37 14.28 9.47
N THR A 119 -10.39 13.40 9.34
CA THR A 119 -9.84 12.71 10.51
C THR A 119 -8.90 13.58 11.34
N HIS A 120 -8.20 14.54 10.74
CA HIS A 120 -7.33 15.49 11.46
C HIS A 120 -7.12 16.77 10.62
N PRO A 121 -7.04 17.96 11.23
CA PRO A 121 -6.87 19.21 10.47
C PRO A 121 -5.57 19.27 9.67
N ASP A 122 -4.51 18.62 10.14
CA ASP A 122 -3.19 18.63 9.49
C ASP A 122 -2.91 17.41 8.63
N ILE A 123 -3.88 16.51 8.45
CA ILE A 123 -3.67 15.31 7.67
C ILE A 123 -3.42 15.67 6.20
N THR A 124 -2.33 15.12 5.64
CA THR A 124 -2.00 15.30 4.23
C THR A 124 -1.96 13.98 3.49
N ARG A 125 -2.24 14.02 2.19
CA ARG A 125 -2.12 12.87 1.29
C ARG A 125 -1.54 13.31 -0.05
N PHE A 126 -0.79 12.41 -0.66
CA PHE A 126 -0.41 12.54 -2.05
C PHE A 126 -1.56 12.09 -2.95
N PHE A 127 -1.73 12.75 -4.08
CA PHE A 127 -2.76 12.38 -5.05
C PHE A 127 -2.19 12.37 -6.46
N MET A 128 -2.69 11.43 -7.26
CA MET A 128 -2.59 11.46 -8.72
C MET A 128 -3.89 11.01 -9.35
N THR A 129 -4.09 11.34 -10.60
CA THR A 129 -5.27 10.92 -11.35
C THR A 129 -5.15 9.45 -11.78
N ILE A 130 -6.29 8.80 -12.09
CA ILE A 130 -6.29 7.43 -12.62
C ILE A 130 -5.47 7.33 -13.93
N PRO A 131 -5.64 8.21 -14.93
CA PRO A 131 -4.83 8.17 -16.15
C PRO A 131 -3.32 8.31 -15.87
N GLU A 132 -2.90 9.20 -14.97
CA GLU A 132 -1.49 9.34 -14.58
C GLU A 132 -0.95 8.05 -13.95
N ALA A 133 -1.69 7.47 -13.00
CA ALA A 133 -1.28 6.22 -12.35
C ALA A 133 -1.12 5.09 -13.38
N CYS A 134 -2.10 4.93 -14.29
CA CYS A 134 -2.05 3.93 -15.35
C CYS A 134 -0.86 4.16 -16.28
N SER A 135 -0.63 5.39 -16.75
CA SER A 135 0.50 5.71 -17.63
C SER A 135 1.84 5.39 -16.98
N LEU A 136 2.04 5.77 -15.70
CA LEU A 136 3.29 5.49 -14.99
C LEU A 136 3.48 3.99 -14.70
N VAL A 137 2.41 3.23 -14.44
CA VAL A 137 2.48 1.77 -14.30
C VAL A 137 2.87 1.10 -15.61
N MET A 138 2.31 1.55 -16.74
CA MET A 138 2.68 1.05 -18.07
C MET A 138 4.13 1.39 -18.42
N GLU A 139 4.57 2.61 -18.12
CA GLU A 139 5.95 3.05 -18.33
C GLU A 139 6.92 2.21 -17.49
N ALA A 140 6.65 2.02 -16.20
CA ALA A 140 7.44 1.15 -15.34
C ALA A 140 7.51 -0.28 -15.85
N ALA A 141 6.41 -0.80 -16.42
CA ALA A 141 6.37 -2.14 -17.02
C ALA A 141 7.29 -2.25 -18.25
N THR A 142 7.35 -1.21 -19.09
CA THR A 142 8.17 -1.23 -20.30
C THR A 142 9.65 -1.00 -20.02
N MET A 143 9.98 -0.09 -19.07
CA MET A 143 11.36 0.26 -18.73
C MET A 143 12.06 -0.76 -17.85
N SER A 144 11.32 -1.63 -17.19
CA SER A 144 11.90 -2.61 -16.26
C SER A 144 12.77 -3.63 -16.99
N THR A 145 13.95 -3.86 -16.44
CA THR A 145 14.92 -4.86 -16.93
C THR A 145 15.02 -6.09 -16.02
N GLY A 146 14.21 -6.14 -14.95
CA GLY A 146 14.27 -7.25 -13.98
C GLY A 146 13.42 -6.99 -12.73
N ASN A 147 13.89 -7.51 -11.62
CA ASN A 147 13.23 -7.45 -10.32
C ASN A 147 13.42 -6.06 -9.66
N GLN A 148 12.51 -5.13 -9.94
CA GLN A 148 12.62 -3.74 -9.51
C GLN A 148 11.36 -3.25 -8.80
N ILE A 149 11.56 -2.36 -7.81
CA ILE A 149 10.48 -1.61 -7.16
C ILE A 149 10.56 -0.17 -7.66
N PHE A 150 9.58 0.24 -8.44
CA PHE A 150 9.46 1.61 -8.92
C PHE A 150 8.61 2.44 -7.97
N VAL A 151 9.09 3.63 -7.67
CA VAL A 151 8.42 4.63 -6.84
C VAL A 151 8.10 5.83 -7.71
N PHE A 152 6.84 6.26 -7.69
CA PHE A 152 6.40 7.39 -8.48
C PHE A 152 6.50 8.69 -7.69
N ASP A 153 6.98 9.72 -8.34
CA ASP A 153 6.93 11.09 -7.80
C ASP A 153 5.48 11.55 -7.76
N MET A 154 5.02 11.80 -6.56
CA MET A 154 3.64 12.19 -6.27
C MET A 154 3.45 13.72 -6.22
N GLY A 155 4.54 14.49 -6.41
CA GLY A 155 4.51 15.93 -6.25
C GLY A 155 4.21 16.38 -4.81
N ALA A 156 3.55 17.52 -4.65
CA ALA A 156 3.21 18.06 -3.33
C ALA A 156 2.03 17.32 -2.68
N SER A 157 2.13 17.11 -1.38
CA SER A 157 1.01 16.58 -0.59
C SER A 157 -0.08 17.65 -0.38
N VAL A 158 -1.33 17.22 -0.32
CA VAL A 158 -2.51 18.08 -0.17
C VAL A 158 -3.12 17.89 1.22
N LYS A 159 -3.41 18.98 1.93
CA LYS A 159 -4.20 18.95 3.18
C LYS A 159 -5.63 18.50 2.86
N ILE A 160 -6.10 17.46 3.55
CA ILE A 160 -7.46 16.93 3.34
C ILE A 160 -8.53 17.92 3.77
N ALA A 161 -8.26 18.76 4.78
CA ALA A 161 -9.15 19.84 5.17
C ALA A 161 -9.37 20.86 4.03
N HIS A 162 -8.30 21.28 3.34
CA HIS A 162 -8.40 22.18 2.17
C HIS A 162 -9.16 21.51 1.01
N LEU A 163 -8.97 20.20 0.80
CA LEU A 163 -9.74 19.47 -0.21
C LEU A 163 -11.23 19.48 0.13
N ALA A 164 -11.60 19.32 1.41
CA ALA A 164 -12.98 19.39 1.86
C ALA A 164 -13.59 20.78 1.62
N GLU A 165 -12.88 21.85 2.02
CA GLU A 165 -13.29 23.24 1.80
C GLU A 165 -13.56 23.51 0.31
N ARG A 166 -12.60 23.15 -0.57
CA ARG A 166 -12.72 23.33 -2.02
C ARG A 166 -13.89 22.54 -2.61
N MET A 167 -14.16 21.35 -2.13
CA MET A 167 -15.29 20.55 -2.61
C MET A 167 -16.65 21.14 -2.18
N ILE A 168 -16.73 21.72 -0.98
CA ILE A 168 -17.93 22.44 -0.50
C ILE A 168 -18.17 23.69 -1.36
N GLU A 169 -17.13 24.51 -1.60
CA GLU A 169 -17.19 25.69 -2.45
C GLU A 169 -17.63 25.36 -3.89
N LEU A 170 -17.04 24.30 -4.49
CA LEU A 170 -17.39 23.86 -5.84
C LEU A 170 -18.84 23.34 -5.95
N ALA A 171 -19.44 22.90 -4.84
CA ALA A 171 -20.84 22.51 -4.76
C ALA A 171 -21.80 23.71 -4.54
N GLY A 172 -21.26 24.94 -4.46
CA GLY A 172 -22.03 26.17 -4.29
C GLY A 172 -22.37 26.52 -2.84
N PHE A 173 -21.72 25.89 -1.87
CA PHE A 173 -21.92 26.13 -0.45
C PHE A 173 -20.75 26.86 0.21
N MET A 174 -20.99 27.50 1.34
CA MET A 174 -19.94 28.17 2.14
C MET A 174 -19.43 27.22 3.25
N PRO A 175 -18.11 26.89 3.25
CA PRO A 175 -17.52 26.08 4.32
C PRO A 175 -17.73 26.73 5.69
N GLY A 176 -18.11 25.93 6.68
CA GLY A 176 -18.32 26.38 8.05
C GLY A 176 -19.66 27.11 8.29
N LYS A 177 -20.30 27.65 7.26
CA LYS A 177 -21.60 28.32 7.35
C LYS A 177 -22.74 27.40 6.92
N ASP A 178 -22.71 26.96 5.64
CA ASP A 178 -23.75 26.09 5.07
C ASP A 178 -23.45 24.61 5.36
N ILE A 179 -22.18 24.22 5.24
CA ILE A 179 -21.70 22.86 5.51
C ILE A 179 -20.49 22.93 6.46
N LYS A 180 -20.61 22.29 7.62
CA LYS A 180 -19.53 22.18 8.60
C LYS A 180 -18.52 21.10 8.23
N ILE A 181 -17.25 21.32 8.59
CA ILE A 181 -16.19 20.31 8.59
C ILE A 181 -16.01 19.86 10.03
N GLU A 182 -16.16 18.56 10.26
CA GLU A 182 -15.99 17.97 11.59
C GLU A 182 -14.72 17.10 11.62
N TYR A 183 -13.95 17.21 12.70
CA TYR A 183 -12.73 16.44 12.90
C TYR A 183 -13.02 15.25 13.82
N THR A 184 -12.85 14.03 13.31
CA THR A 184 -13.25 12.79 13.97
C THR A 184 -12.14 12.10 14.75
N GLY A 185 -10.90 12.58 14.66
CA GLY A 185 -9.70 11.88 15.15
C GLY A 185 -9.15 10.89 14.12
N LEU A 186 -7.84 10.60 14.24
CA LEU A 186 -7.17 9.61 13.38
C LEU A 186 -7.75 8.21 13.63
N ARG A 187 -8.00 7.48 12.55
CA ARG A 187 -8.50 6.09 12.59
C ARG A 187 -7.36 5.13 12.98
N PRO A 188 -7.71 3.91 13.44
CA PRO A 188 -6.70 2.87 13.64
C PRO A 188 -5.80 2.68 12.42
N GLY A 189 -4.49 2.71 12.65
CA GLY A 189 -3.48 2.57 11.62
C GLY A 189 -3.26 3.77 10.71
N GLU A 190 -3.99 4.87 10.88
CA GLU A 190 -3.88 6.03 10.00
C GLU A 190 -2.67 6.91 10.35
N LYS A 191 -1.85 7.22 9.32
CA LYS A 191 -0.74 8.17 9.43
C LYS A 191 -1.23 9.60 9.24
N LEU A 192 -0.65 10.55 9.96
CA LEU A 192 -0.86 11.98 9.71
C LEU A 192 -0.26 12.39 8.35
N TYR A 193 0.94 11.90 8.06
CA TYR A 193 1.68 12.11 6.81
C TYR A 193 2.08 10.76 6.23
N GLU A 194 1.93 10.59 4.91
CA GLU A 194 2.37 9.38 4.19
C GLU A 194 3.77 9.59 3.60
N GLU A 195 4.50 8.49 3.47
CA GLU A 195 5.86 8.44 2.94
C GLU A 195 5.89 7.50 1.75
N VAL A 196 6.52 7.91 0.65
CA VAL A 196 6.71 7.04 -0.52
C VAL A 196 7.99 6.19 -0.43
N LEU A 197 8.91 6.61 0.45
CA LEU A 197 10.18 5.94 0.77
C LEU A 197 10.40 5.93 2.27
N SER A 198 10.99 4.87 2.80
CA SER A 198 11.47 4.88 4.18
C SER A 198 12.80 5.63 4.32
N ASN A 199 13.16 6.06 5.53
CA ASN A 199 14.42 6.74 5.81
C ASN A 199 15.66 5.89 5.46
N SER A 200 15.52 4.57 5.39
CA SER A 200 16.58 3.62 5.05
C SER A 200 16.61 3.26 3.56
N GLU A 201 15.63 3.68 2.76
CA GLU A 201 15.55 3.41 1.33
C GLU A 201 16.16 4.56 0.53
N ASN A 202 17.15 4.25 -0.30
CA ASN A 202 17.67 5.15 -1.32
C ASN A 202 16.99 4.87 -2.65
N THR A 203 17.04 5.84 -3.56
CA THR A 203 16.52 5.68 -4.92
C THR A 203 17.60 5.89 -5.96
N ILE A 204 17.42 5.20 -7.10
CA ILE A 204 18.19 5.44 -8.32
C ILE A 204 17.25 6.15 -9.30
N PRO A 205 17.67 7.27 -9.92
CA PRO A 205 16.88 7.91 -10.97
C PRO A 205 16.77 6.99 -12.19
N THR A 206 15.68 7.14 -12.93
CA THR A 206 15.51 6.51 -14.24
C THR A 206 15.55 7.57 -15.35
N HIS A 207 15.41 7.17 -16.61
CA HIS A 207 15.26 8.13 -17.70
C HIS A 207 13.94 8.91 -17.63
N HIS A 208 12.94 8.39 -16.89
CA HIS A 208 11.68 9.06 -16.68
C HIS A 208 11.72 9.89 -15.40
N ASN A 209 11.51 11.22 -15.50
CA ASN A 209 11.67 12.17 -14.39
C ASN A 209 10.77 11.90 -13.17
N ARG A 210 9.63 11.25 -13.36
CA ARG A 210 8.66 10.91 -12.30
C ARG A 210 8.78 9.48 -11.79
N ILE A 211 9.73 8.67 -12.28
CA ILE A 211 9.89 7.28 -11.87
C ILE A 211 11.31 7.07 -11.34
N ARG A 212 11.41 6.51 -10.14
CA ARG A 212 12.68 6.15 -9.50
C ARG A 212 12.66 4.68 -9.11
N VAL A 213 13.82 4.03 -9.05
CA VAL A 213 13.95 2.66 -8.52
C VAL A 213 14.31 2.73 -7.05
N ALA A 214 13.54 2.11 -6.18
CA ALA A 214 13.84 2.00 -4.76
C ALA A 214 14.90 0.91 -4.50
N LYS A 215 15.91 1.25 -3.70
CA LYS A 215 16.83 0.26 -3.11
C LYS A 215 16.25 -0.17 -1.76
N VAL A 216 15.65 -1.33 -1.71
CA VAL A 216 15.03 -1.87 -0.50
C VAL A 216 15.86 -3.00 0.08
N ARG A 217 15.62 -3.32 1.36
CA ARG A 217 16.19 -4.50 2.00
C ARG A 217 15.77 -5.76 1.25
N GLN A 218 16.75 -6.61 0.92
CA GLN A 218 16.51 -7.90 0.29
C GLN A 218 16.25 -8.98 1.35
N TYR A 219 15.43 -9.96 0.99
CA TYR A 219 15.10 -11.12 1.81
C TYR A 219 15.46 -12.41 1.05
N ALA A 220 15.87 -13.43 1.76
CA ALA A 220 16.06 -14.74 1.16
C ALA A 220 14.68 -15.32 0.77
N TYR A 221 14.59 -15.91 -0.42
CA TYR A 221 13.32 -16.48 -0.91
C TYR A 221 12.76 -17.56 0.01
N ALA A 222 13.62 -18.43 0.54
CA ALA A 222 13.21 -19.49 1.47
C ALA A 222 12.52 -18.92 2.73
N ASP A 223 13.06 -17.82 3.29
CA ASP A 223 12.52 -17.18 4.48
C ASP A 223 11.19 -16.49 4.16
N ALA A 224 11.10 -15.81 3.00
CA ALA A 224 9.89 -15.16 2.56
C ALA A 224 8.77 -16.17 2.28
N LEU A 225 9.08 -17.28 1.62
CA LEU A 225 8.13 -18.38 1.35
C LEU A 225 7.62 -18.97 2.66
N ALA A 226 8.52 -19.36 3.57
CA ALA A 226 8.14 -19.93 4.86
C ALA A 226 7.27 -18.98 5.69
N ALA A 227 7.56 -17.67 5.65
CA ALA A 227 6.75 -16.66 6.33
C ALA A 227 5.34 -16.57 5.72
N VAL A 228 5.23 -16.56 4.39
CA VAL A 228 3.93 -16.49 3.68
C VAL A 228 3.11 -17.74 3.94
N ASP A 229 3.70 -18.93 3.86
CA ASP A 229 3.00 -20.22 4.14
C ASP A 229 2.47 -20.23 5.56
N LYS A 230 3.28 -19.83 6.54
CA LYS A 230 2.86 -19.77 7.94
C LYS A 230 1.79 -18.73 8.19
N LEU A 231 1.89 -17.55 7.56
CA LEU A 231 0.87 -16.49 7.65
C LEU A 231 -0.47 -16.96 7.06
N GLU A 232 -0.45 -17.65 5.92
CA GLU A 232 -1.67 -18.22 5.32
C GLU A 232 -2.32 -19.24 6.25
N ASN A 233 -1.54 -20.18 6.81
CA ASN A 233 -2.05 -21.19 7.72
C ASN A 233 -2.68 -20.56 8.98
N LEU A 234 -1.96 -19.62 9.62
CA LEU A 234 -2.47 -18.90 10.80
C LEU A 234 -3.75 -18.10 10.48
N SER A 235 -3.84 -17.54 9.26
CA SER A 235 -5.05 -16.83 8.82
C SER A 235 -6.22 -17.75 8.61
N ARG A 236 -6.03 -18.94 8.00
CA ARG A 236 -7.08 -19.96 7.82
C ARG A 236 -7.58 -20.52 9.15
N GLU A 237 -6.70 -20.62 10.14
CA GLU A 237 -7.02 -21.05 11.50
C GLU A 237 -7.54 -19.90 12.39
N VAL A 238 -7.63 -18.68 11.87
CA VAL A 238 -8.06 -17.46 12.59
C VAL A 238 -7.21 -17.19 13.85
N LYS A 239 -5.91 -17.51 13.81
CA LYS A 239 -4.94 -17.25 14.90
C LYS A 239 -4.35 -15.86 14.78
N ILE A 240 -5.19 -14.84 15.01
CA ILE A 240 -4.84 -13.42 14.82
C ILE A 240 -3.62 -12.99 15.63
N PRO A 241 -3.49 -13.29 16.93
CA PRO A 241 -2.33 -12.88 17.71
C PRO A 241 -1.00 -13.36 17.13
N GLU A 242 -0.91 -14.66 16.84
CA GLU A 242 0.29 -15.32 16.30
C GLU A 242 0.62 -14.79 14.89
N MET A 243 -0.41 -14.58 14.08
CA MET A 243 -0.28 -14.02 12.74
C MET A 243 0.29 -12.60 12.79
N VAL A 244 -0.25 -11.71 13.63
CA VAL A 244 0.24 -10.33 13.75
C VAL A 244 1.67 -10.29 14.32
N VAL A 245 1.99 -11.13 15.28
CA VAL A 245 3.38 -11.27 15.79
C VAL A 245 4.33 -11.68 14.65
N LEU A 246 3.95 -12.67 13.82
CA LEU A 246 4.75 -13.08 12.67
C LEU A 246 4.88 -11.96 11.63
N MET A 247 3.82 -11.21 11.36
CA MET A 247 3.87 -10.04 10.48
C MET A 247 4.93 -9.02 10.95
N LYS A 248 4.95 -8.70 12.27
CA LYS A 248 5.92 -7.77 12.86
C LYS A 248 7.35 -8.33 12.92
N GLN A 249 7.51 -9.63 13.00
CA GLN A 249 8.83 -10.29 12.91
C GLN A 249 9.39 -10.23 11.48
N THR A 250 8.54 -10.46 10.48
CA THR A 250 8.92 -10.46 9.05
C THR A 250 9.11 -9.05 8.52
N VAL A 251 8.33 -8.09 9.01
CA VAL A 251 8.38 -6.66 8.66
C VAL A 251 8.71 -5.86 9.92
N PRO A 252 10.00 -5.75 10.32
CA PRO A 252 10.39 -5.09 11.57
C PRO A 252 9.99 -3.61 11.66
N GLU A 253 9.83 -2.95 10.52
CA GLU A 253 9.36 -1.57 10.39
C GLU A 253 7.85 -1.42 10.63
N PHE A 254 7.08 -2.50 10.72
CA PHE A 254 5.66 -2.45 11.03
C PHE A 254 5.44 -2.13 12.51
N LYS A 255 4.99 -0.92 12.77
CA LYS A 255 4.56 -0.46 14.11
C LYS A 255 3.12 0.02 14.02
N SER A 256 2.22 -0.67 14.72
CA SER A 256 0.80 -0.30 14.74
C SER A 256 0.62 1.08 15.38
N LYS A 257 -0.39 1.83 14.92
CA LYS A 257 -0.76 3.14 15.51
C LYS A 257 -2.26 3.19 15.74
N ASN A 258 -2.69 3.61 16.91
CA ASN A 258 -4.10 3.70 17.32
C ASN A 258 -4.86 2.38 17.08
N SER A 259 -4.19 1.23 17.25
CA SER A 259 -4.73 -0.09 16.91
C SER A 259 -4.60 -1.04 18.08
N VAL A 260 -5.51 -1.99 18.18
CA VAL A 260 -5.46 -3.08 19.18
C VAL A 260 -4.20 -3.95 19.05
N PHE A 261 -3.48 -3.84 17.94
CA PHE A 261 -2.27 -4.57 17.64
C PHE A 261 -0.98 -3.91 18.13
N GLU A 262 -1.06 -2.71 18.72
CA GLU A 262 0.11 -2.05 19.37
C GLU A 262 0.73 -2.90 20.48
N LYS A 263 -0.11 -3.68 21.18
CA LYS A 263 0.36 -4.60 22.24
C LYS A 263 1.37 -5.66 21.76
N TYR A 264 1.49 -5.86 20.47
CA TYR A 264 2.46 -6.77 19.84
C TYR A 264 3.68 -6.04 19.27
N ASP A 265 3.77 -4.72 19.41
CA ASP A 265 4.97 -3.98 19.04
C ASP A 265 6.13 -4.31 19.98
N LYS A 266 7.34 -4.47 19.42
CA LYS A 266 8.52 -4.58 20.28
C LYS A 266 8.73 -3.26 21.00
N PRO A 267 9.09 -3.28 22.30
CA PRO A 267 9.49 -2.07 22.98
C PRO A 267 10.55 -1.32 22.16
N THR A 268 10.38 -0.03 22.00
CA THR A 268 11.42 0.82 21.41
C THR A 268 12.51 0.95 22.48
N ASN A 269 13.68 0.35 22.26
CA ASN A 269 14.86 0.59 23.08
C ASN A 269 15.31 2.03 22.93
#